data_882b87747bbbe3fd43e65d9364508dd5
#
_entry.id   882b87747bbbe3fd43e65d9364508dd5
#
_cell.length_a   1.000
_cell.length_b   1.000
_cell.length_c   1.000
_cell.angle_alpha   90.00
_cell.angle_beta   90.00
_cell.angle_gamma   90.00
#
_symmetry.space_group_name_H-M   'P 1'
#
loop_
_entity.id
_entity.type
_entity.pdbx_description
1 polymer ?
#
loop_
_entity_poly.entity_id
_entity_poly.type
_entity_poly.pdbx_seq_one_letter_code
_entity_poly.pdbx_strand_id
1 'polypeptide(L)'
;IFIKTRARQEGKTQYTKQSTASKRFIVQEGKAKILVNLTDYLDTGLFLDHRQIRLRIAQEARGKHFLNLYSYTSTASLHAALGGAASTTSVDLSNTYLNWSKENFVLNGLTVDHADEQHQFFASDCFEWLKEGHEQYELIFIDPPTFSNSKKFYGTFDIQRDHLSLLKRAMNRLTTDGTLYFSNNYRGFEMDEEILAFFDVEEITSETIGPDFKRNQKIHRAWKITHPKN
;
A
#
# COMPACT_ATOMS: atom_id res chain seq x y z
N ILE A 1 10.77 -12.93 23.14
CA ILE A 1 11.40 -11.67 22.70
C ILE A 1 12.15 -11.97 21.40
N PHE A 2 11.87 -11.19 20.34
CA PHE A 2 12.61 -11.27 19.08
C PHE A 2 13.49 -10.02 18.97
N ILE A 3 14.77 -10.23 18.73
CA ILE A 3 15.72 -9.13 18.56
C ILE A 3 16.18 -9.14 17.10
N LYS A 4 15.96 -8.02 16.41
CA LYS A 4 16.45 -7.79 15.03
C LYS A 4 17.42 -6.64 15.05
N THR A 5 18.61 -6.86 14.48
CA THR A 5 19.60 -5.80 14.31
C THR A 5 19.41 -5.15 12.94
N ARG A 6 19.06 -3.86 12.94
CA ARG A 6 19.05 -3.05 11.72
C ARG A 6 20.46 -2.50 11.48
N ALA A 7 21.21 -3.10 10.56
CA ALA A 7 22.41 -2.51 10.01
C ALA A 7 22.02 -1.59 8.83
N ARG A 8 22.87 -0.58 8.54
CA ARG A 8 22.72 0.25 7.34
C ARG A 8 22.81 -0.67 6.13
N GLN A 9 21.74 -0.75 5.37
CA GLN A 9 21.64 -1.68 4.25
C GLN A 9 22.07 -0.96 2.97
N GLU A 10 23.03 -1.55 2.26
CA GLU A 10 23.45 -1.11 0.93
C GLU A 10 22.93 -2.15 -0.10
N GLY A 11 22.12 -1.67 -1.06
CA GLY A 11 21.68 -2.48 -2.20
C GLY A 11 20.63 -3.56 -1.89
N LYS A 12 20.83 -4.79 -2.35
CA LYS A 12 19.87 -5.90 -2.36
C LYS A 12 19.55 -6.54 -0.99
N THR A 13 20.19 -6.12 0.09
CA THR A 13 20.09 -6.80 1.39
C THR A 13 18.76 -6.62 2.09
N GLN A 14 17.95 -5.65 1.67
CA GLN A 14 16.61 -5.37 2.25
C GLN A 14 15.65 -6.57 2.14
N TYR A 15 15.78 -7.36 1.08
CA TYR A 15 14.94 -8.53 0.79
C TYR A 15 15.60 -9.86 1.13
N THR A 16 16.79 -9.83 1.74
CA THR A 16 17.52 -11.05 2.07
C THR A 16 16.93 -11.69 3.31
N LYS A 17 16.59 -12.98 3.20
CA LYS A 17 16.09 -13.78 4.31
C LYS A 17 17.17 -13.90 5.40
N GLN A 18 16.89 -13.44 6.63
CA GLN A 18 17.82 -13.42 7.75
C GLN A 18 17.85 -14.74 8.53
N SER A 19 16.83 -15.59 8.37
CA SER A 19 16.68 -16.86 9.06
C SER A 19 15.85 -17.83 8.22
N THR A 20 16.04 -19.13 8.43
CA THR A 20 15.28 -20.20 7.77
C THR A 20 14.15 -20.76 8.66
N ALA A 21 13.90 -20.17 9.83
CA ALA A 21 12.94 -20.68 10.81
C ALA A 21 11.49 -20.63 10.31
N SER A 22 11.19 -19.82 9.29
CA SER A 22 9.89 -19.67 8.61
C SER A 22 8.68 -19.54 9.55
N LYS A 23 8.91 -19.07 10.79
CA LYS A 23 7.86 -18.99 11.80
C LYS A 23 7.01 -17.74 11.56
N ARG A 24 5.77 -17.95 11.14
CA ARG A 24 4.77 -16.90 11.01
C ARG A 24 3.81 -16.91 12.18
N PHE A 25 3.34 -15.75 12.56
CA PHE A 25 2.37 -15.54 13.63
C PHE A 25 1.13 -14.88 13.04
N ILE A 26 -0.02 -15.17 13.63
CA ILE A 26 -1.26 -14.50 13.28
C ILE A 26 -1.46 -13.36 14.28
N VAL A 27 -1.65 -12.15 13.77
CA VAL A 27 -2.09 -10.99 14.54
C VAL A 27 -3.45 -10.52 14.07
N GLN A 28 -4.20 -9.85 14.93
CA GLN A 28 -5.51 -9.32 14.63
C GLN A 28 -5.45 -7.80 14.53
N GLU A 29 -6.02 -7.24 13.44
CA GLU A 29 -6.23 -5.81 13.28
C GLU A 29 -7.65 -5.57 12.74
N GLY A 30 -8.52 -4.98 13.55
CA GLY A 30 -9.94 -4.89 13.22
C GLY A 30 -10.55 -6.27 12.98
N LYS A 31 -11.15 -6.48 11.80
CA LYS A 31 -11.66 -7.79 11.37
C LYS A 31 -10.60 -8.69 10.75
N ALA A 32 -9.45 -8.15 10.35
CA ALA A 32 -8.43 -8.87 9.60
C ALA A 32 -7.54 -9.72 10.52
N LYS A 33 -7.31 -10.97 10.13
CA LYS A 33 -6.22 -11.81 10.62
C LYS A 33 -5.05 -11.68 9.65
N ILE A 34 -3.88 -11.31 10.14
CA ILE A 34 -2.71 -11.00 9.32
C ILE A 34 -1.55 -11.87 9.74
N LEU A 35 -0.91 -12.50 8.77
CA LEU A 35 0.33 -13.23 8.98
C LEU A 35 1.48 -12.24 9.14
N VAL A 36 2.27 -12.37 10.21
CA VAL A 36 3.50 -11.61 10.41
C VAL A 36 4.68 -12.54 10.62
N ASN A 37 5.86 -12.11 10.17
CA ASN A 37 7.11 -12.83 10.36
C ASN A 37 8.08 -11.96 11.18
N LEU A 38 8.39 -12.43 12.36
CA LEU A 38 9.26 -11.73 13.31
C LEU A 38 10.72 -12.18 13.27
N THR A 39 11.08 -13.15 12.41
CA THR A 39 12.40 -13.80 12.41
C THR A 39 13.15 -13.65 11.09
N ASP A 40 12.48 -13.87 9.94
CA ASP A 40 13.17 -14.14 8.68
C ASP A 40 13.46 -12.89 7.85
N TYR A 41 12.60 -11.88 7.95
CA TYR A 41 12.70 -10.66 7.16
C TYR A 41 12.88 -9.44 8.07
N LEU A 42 13.50 -8.40 7.55
CA LEU A 42 13.61 -7.13 8.27
C LEU A 42 12.23 -6.54 8.52
N ASP A 43 11.42 -6.49 7.47
CA ASP A 43 10.03 -6.05 7.55
C ASP A 43 9.12 -7.22 7.93
N THR A 44 8.17 -6.93 8.80
CA THR A 44 7.39 -7.98 9.49
C THR A 44 6.17 -8.47 8.70
N GLY A 45 5.88 -7.90 7.54
CA GLY A 45 4.66 -8.18 6.77
C GLY A 45 3.49 -7.25 7.13
N LEU A 46 3.70 -6.29 8.02
CA LEU A 46 2.68 -5.31 8.43
C LEU A 46 3.34 -4.01 8.86
N PHE A 47 2.98 -2.91 8.25
CA PHE A 47 3.34 -1.56 8.68
C PHE A 47 2.30 -1.05 9.69
N LEU A 48 2.68 -1.03 10.97
CA LEU A 48 1.76 -0.74 12.08
C LEU A 48 1.27 0.72 12.08
N ASP A 49 2.07 1.64 11.58
CA ASP A 49 1.75 3.06 11.49
C ASP A 49 0.59 3.36 10.54
N HIS A 50 0.37 2.53 9.51
CA HIS A 50 -0.75 2.65 8.57
C HIS A 50 -2.07 2.01 9.06
N ARG A 51 -2.18 1.59 10.32
CA ARG A 51 -3.41 0.99 10.88
C ARG A 51 -4.64 1.86 10.64
N GLN A 52 -4.55 3.15 10.92
CA GLN A 52 -5.70 4.05 10.82
C GLN A 52 -6.17 4.21 9.36
N ILE A 53 -5.22 4.27 8.40
CA ILE A 53 -5.55 4.31 6.96
C ILE A 53 -6.27 3.02 6.55
N ARG A 54 -5.76 1.85 6.96
CA ARG A 54 -6.41 0.56 6.63
C ARG A 54 -7.80 0.43 7.21
N LEU A 55 -8.03 0.88 8.45
CA LEU A 55 -9.36 0.87 9.08
C LEU A 55 -10.32 1.83 8.36
N ARG A 56 -9.85 3.00 7.92
CA ARG A 56 -10.61 3.95 7.11
C ARG A 56 -10.99 3.34 5.76
N ILE A 57 -10.04 2.72 5.06
CA ILE A 57 -10.28 1.99 3.81
C ILE A 57 -11.36 0.93 4.02
N ALA A 58 -11.31 0.13 5.10
CA ALA A 58 -12.33 -0.87 5.39
C ALA A 58 -13.74 -0.26 5.58
N GLN A 59 -13.84 0.93 6.16
CA GLN A 59 -15.12 1.62 6.37
C GLN A 59 -15.70 2.16 5.06
N GLU A 60 -14.84 2.59 4.14
CA GLU A 60 -15.23 3.27 2.90
C GLU A 60 -15.37 2.31 1.69
N ALA A 61 -14.84 1.09 1.78
CA ALA A 61 -14.70 0.17 0.65
C ALA A 61 -16.00 -0.51 0.20
N ARG A 62 -17.07 -0.47 1.00
CA ARG A 62 -18.29 -1.23 0.69
C ARG A 62 -18.82 -0.92 -0.71
N GLY A 63 -18.93 -1.97 -1.54
CA GLY A 63 -19.45 -1.90 -2.91
C GLY A 63 -18.53 -1.21 -3.92
N LYS A 64 -17.31 -0.83 -3.53
CA LYS A 64 -16.34 -0.13 -4.37
C LYS A 64 -15.30 -1.08 -4.97
N HIS A 65 -14.77 -0.73 -6.13
CA HIS A 65 -13.55 -1.30 -6.70
C HIS A 65 -12.35 -0.60 -6.07
N PHE A 66 -11.48 -1.38 -5.42
CA PHE A 66 -10.32 -0.87 -4.68
C PHE A 66 -9.00 -1.22 -5.37
N LEU A 67 -8.15 -0.21 -5.59
CA LEU A 67 -6.79 -0.36 -6.11
C LEU A 67 -5.75 -0.07 -5.01
N ASN A 68 -4.78 -0.96 -4.87
CA ASN A 68 -3.65 -0.83 -3.96
C ASN A 68 -2.33 -0.93 -4.72
N LEU A 69 -1.63 0.18 -4.85
CA LEU A 69 -0.33 0.26 -5.51
C LEU A 69 0.79 0.23 -4.47
N TYR A 70 1.91 -0.43 -4.81
CA TYR A 70 2.99 -0.77 -3.86
C TYR A 70 2.44 -1.57 -2.68
N SER A 71 1.65 -2.57 -3.03
CA SER A 71 0.72 -3.23 -2.08
C SER A 71 1.41 -4.04 -0.99
N TYR A 72 2.70 -4.35 -1.13
CA TYR A 72 3.46 -5.17 -0.19
C TYR A 72 2.74 -6.51 0.08
N THR A 73 2.35 -6.80 1.32
CA THR A 73 1.55 -7.98 1.70
C THR A 73 0.04 -7.75 1.59
N SER A 74 -0.37 -6.73 0.88
CA SER A 74 -1.75 -6.33 0.54
C SER A 74 -2.69 -6.21 1.76
N THR A 75 -2.16 -5.78 2.91
CA THR A 75 -2.98 -5.63 4.12
C THR A 75 -4.08 -4.58 3.95
N ALA A 76 -3.85 -3.52 3.16
CA ALA A 76 -4.90 -2.54 2.84
C ALA A 76 -5.99 -3.16 1.95
N SER A 77 -5.63 -3.98 0.96
CA SER A 77 -6.60 -4.70 0.13
C SER A 77 -7.41 -5.71 0.93
N LEU A 78 -6.77 -6.40 1.88
CA LEU A 78 -7.46 -7.29 2.81
C LEU A 78 -8.51 -6.55 3.64
N HIS A 79 -8.16 -5.37 4.16
CA HIS A 79 -9.10 -4.53 4.91
C HIS A 79 -10.25 -4.04 4.03
N ALA A 80 -10.00 -3.66 2.78
CA ALA A 80 -11.02 -3.30 1.80
C ALA A 80 -11.97 -4.46 1.52
N ALA A 81 -11.43 -5.67 1.27
CA ALA A 81 -12.22 -6.88 1.02
C ALA A 81 -13.12 -7.21 2.21
N LEU A 82 -12.58 -7.22 3.44
CA LEU A 82 -13.34 -7.46 4.68
C LEU A 82 -14.31 -6.32 5.02
N GLY A 83 -14.11 -5.12 4.45
CA GLY A 83 -15.01 -3.98 4.48
C GLY A 83 -16.17 -4.09 3.49
N GLY A 84 -16.14 -5.09 2.59
CA GLY A 84 -17.18 -5.35 1.60
C GLY A 84 -16.93 -4.68 0.25
N ALA A 85 -15.66 -4.48 -0.13
CA ALA A 85 -15.29 -4.04 -1.48
C ALA A 85 -15.90 -4.98 -2.54
N ALA A 86 -16.34 -4.41 -3.66
CA ALA A 86 -16.82 -5.18 -4.81
C ALA A 86 -15.66 -5.98 -5.42
N SER A 87 -14.49 -5.36 -5.54
CA SER A 87 -13.27 -6.03 -5.91
C SER A 87 -12.04 -5.36 -5.29
N THR A 88 -10.91 -6.07 -5.25
CA THR A 88 -9.62 -5.51 -4.88
C THR A 88 -8.54 -5.87 -5.89
N THR A 89 -7.77 -4.89 -6.30
CA THR A 89 -6.61 -5.05 -7.18
C THR A 89 -5.35 -4.65 -6.41
N SER A 90 -4.39 -5.56 -6.27
CA SER A 90 -3.12 -5.35 -5.59
C SER A 90 -1.98 -5.43 -6.58
N VAL A 91 -1.15 -4.40 -6.67
CA VAL A 91 0.01 -4.33 -7.56
C VAL A 91 1.28 -4.15 -6.76
N ASP A 92 2.26 -5.04 -6.95
CA ASP A 92 3.58 -4.99 -6.34
C ASP A 92 4.62 -5.68 -7.23
N LEU A 93 5.87 -5.24 -7.20
CA LEU A 93 6.96 -5.89 -7.95
C LEU A 93 7.33 -7.28 -7.42
N SER A 94 7.04 -7.56 -6.16
CA SER A 94 7.53 -8.72 -5.44
C SER A 94 6.53 -9.87 -5.45
N ASN A 95 6.79 -10.90 -6.25
CA ASN A 95 6.02 -12.15 -6.18
C ASN A 95 5.99 -12.77 -4.77
N THR A 96 7.07 -12.60 -3.99
CA THR A 96 7.13 -13.11 -2.61
C THR A 96 6.08 -12.43 -1.72
N TYR A 97 5.93 -11.12 -1.84
CA TYR A 97 4.95 -10.39 -1.07
C TYR A 97 3.53 -10.63 -1.57
N LEU A 98 3.32 -10.77 -2.88
CA LEU A 98 2.01 -11.12 -3.43
C LEU A 98 1.57 -12.55 -3.04
N ASN A 99 2.50 -13.50 -2.95
CA ASN A 99 2.17 -14.82 -2.41
C ASN A 99 1.78 -14.73 -0.93
N TRP A 100 2.46 -13.91 -0.15
CA TRP A 100 2.08 -13.64 1.24
C TRP A 100 0.71 -12.93 1.32
N SER A 101 0.41 -12.02 0.39
CA SER A 101 -0.91 -11.40 0.26
C SER A 101 -2.01 -12.44 0.08
N LYS A 102 -1.82 -13.38 -0.85
CA LYS A 102 -2.77 -14.47 -1.09
C LYS A 102 -2.99 -15.32 0.17
N GLU A 103 -1.92 -15.63 0.91
CA GLU A 103 -2.02 -16.35 2.18
C GLU A 103 -2.83 -15.55 3.23
N ASN A 104 -2.66 -14.22 3.29
CA ASN A 104 -3.47 -13.35 4.16
C ASN A 104 -4.96 -13.40 3.79
N PHE A 105 -5.28 -13.41 2.49
CA PHE A 105 -6.67 -13.51 2.03
C PHE A 105 -7.29 -14.87 2.39
N VAL A 106 -6.59 -15.97 2.08
CA VAL A 106 -7.04 -17.34 2.41
C VAL A 106 -7.24 -17.50 3.92
N LEU A 107 -6.35 -16.95 4.76
CA LEU A 107 -6.48 -16.97 6.22
C LEU A 107 -7.79 -16.33 6.73
N ASN A 108 -8.34 -15.40 5.95
CA ASN A 108 -9.59 -14.70 6.25
C ASN A 108 -10.81 -15.28 5.51
N GLY A 109 -10.66 -16.44 4.86
CA GLY A 109 -11.74 -17.12 4.15
C GLY A 109 -12.10 -16.49 2.81
N LEU A 110 -11.21 -15.67 2.24
CA LEU A 110 -11.39 -15.06 0.92
C LEU A 110 -10.77 -15.95 -0.15
N THR A 111 -11.45 -16.08 -1.28
CA THR A 111 -10.95 -16.83 -2.44
C THR A 111 -9.90 -16.02 -3.18
N VAL A 112 -8.86 -16.68 -3.69
CA VAL A 112 -7.76 -16.06 -4.45
C VAL A 112 -7.39 -16.92 -5.67
N ASP A 113 -8.37 -17.59 -6.24
CA ASP A 113 -8.18 -18.41 -7.43
C ASP A 113 -7.95 -17.52 -8.67
N HIS A 114 -7.21 -18.04 -9.67
CA HIS A 114 -7.00 -17.35 -10.95
C HIS A 114 -8.31 -17.09 -11.73
N ALA A 115 -9.36 -17.86 -11.43
CA ALA A 115 -10.70 -17.66 -11.98
C ALA A 115 -11.54 -16.62 -11.20
N ASP A 116 -11.07 -16.17 -10.03
CA ASP A 116 -11.76 -15.18 -9.21
C ASP A 116 -11.31 -13.78 -9.60
N GLU A 117 -12.16 -13.07 -10.32
CA GLU A 117 -11.92 -11.68 -10.70
C GLU A 117 -12.09 -10.70 -9.53
N GLN A 118 -12.61 -11.16 -8.38
CA GLN A 118 -12.90 -10.29 -7.24
C GLN A 118 -11.63 -9.79 -6.54
N HIS A 119 -10.59 -10.66 -6.41
CA HIS A 119 -9.36 -10.33 -5.70
C HIS A 119 -8.13 -10.61 -6.57
N GLN A 120 -7.60 -9.57 -7.22
CA GLN A 120 -6.52 -9.69 -8.19
C GLN A 120 -5.18 -9.24 -7.64
N PHE A 121 -4.09 -9.93 -8.06
CA PHE A 121 -2.72 -9.66 -7.63
C PHE A 121 -1.79 -9.65 -8.84
N PHE A 122 -1.19 -8.49 -9.12
CA PHE A 122 -0.32 -8.27 -10.27
C PHE A 122 1.13 -8.04 -9.84
N ALA A 123 2.04 -8.92 -10.29
CA ALA A 123 3.48 -8.75 -10.12
C ALA A 123 4.02 -7.83 -11.21
N SER A 124 3.85 -6.53 -11.03
CA SER A 124 4.20 -5.52 -12.03
C SER A 124 4.79 -4.26 -11.38
N ASP A 125 5.50 -3.48 -12.18
CA ASP A 125 5.81 -2.11 -11.84
C ASP A 125 4.52 -1.27 -11.83
N CYS A 126 4.32 -0.44 -10.80
CA CYS A 126 3.09 0.32 -10.65
C CYS A 126 2.91 1.39 -11.75
N PHE A 127 4.00 1.99 -12.26
CA PHE A 127 3.91 2.94 -13.36
C PHE A 127 3.51 2.28 -14.68
N GLU A 128 4.12 1.13 -14.99
CA GLU A 128 3.77 0.39 -16.21
C GLU A 128 2.35 -0.15 -16.11
N TRP A 129 1.97 -0.69 -14.95
CA TRP A 129 0.62 -1.18 -14.73
C TRP A 129 -0.45 -0.08 -14.90
N LEU A 130 -0.20 1.11 -14.34
CA LEU A 130 -1.09 2.27 -14.51
C LEU A 130 -1.19 2.75 -15.95
N LYS A 131 -0.14 2.56 -16.76
CA LYS A 131 -0.10 2.98 -18.17
C LYS A 131 -0.91 2.06 -19.07
N GLU A 132 -0.91 0.76 -18.80
CA GLU A 132 -1.49 -0.26 -19.67
C GLU A 132 -3.00 -0.46 -19.46
N GLY A 133 -3.51 -0.22 -18.24
CA GLY A 133 -4.90 -0.49 -17.90
C GLY A 133 -5.85 0.69 -18.14
N HIS A 134 -7.15 0.38 -18.21
CA HIS A 134 -8.23 1.36 -18.38
C HIS A 134 -9.32 1.28 -17.32
N GLU A 135 -9.27 0.26 -16.44
CA GLU A 135 -10.24 0.09 -15.35
C GLU A 135 -10.19 1.27 -14.40
N GLN A 136 -11.35 1.68 -13.91
CA GLN A 136 -11.49 2.74 -12.93
C GLN A 136 -11.84 2.18 -11.55
N TYR A 137 -11.47 2.95 -10.53
CA TYR A 137 -11.62 2.58 -9.13
C TYR A 137 -12.25 3.73 -8.35
N GLU A 138 -13.14 3.40 -7.42
CA GLU A 138 -13.72 4.40 -6.52
C GLU A 138 -12.86 4.65 -5.29
N LEU A 139 -11.90 3.76 -5.03
CA LEU A 139 -10.99 3.89 -3.90
C LEU A 139 -9.60 3.41 -4.28
N ILE A 140 -8.60 4.28 -4.13
CA ILE A 140 -7.19 3.98 -4.43
C ILE A 140 -6.33 4.24 -3.20
N PHE A 141 -5.38 3.35 -2.92
CA PHE A 141 -4.33 3.58 -1.93
C PHE A 141 -2.95 3.42 -2.56
N ILE A 142 -2.06 4.37 -2.26
CA ILE A 142 -0.69 4.41 -2.77
C ILE A 142 0.26 4.73 -1.63
N ASP A 143 1.20 3.82 -1.34
CA ASP A 143 2.25 4.00 -0.34
C ASP A 143 3.60 3.56 -0.90
N PRO A 144 4.23 4.38 -1.76
CA PRO A 144 5.46 4.02 -2.45
C PRO A 144 6.67 4.12 -1.52
N PRO A 145 7.76 3.40 -1.81
CA PRO A 145 9.01 3.57 -1.10
C PRO A 145 9.58 4.98 -1.33
N THR A 146 10.36 5.49 -0.38
CA THR A 146 11.07 6.77 -0.58
C THR A 146 12.01 6.70 -1.78
N PHE A 147 12.67 5.55 -1.96
CA PHE A 147 13.61 5.29 -3.02
C PHE A 147 13.62 3.81 -3.40
N SER A 148 13.70 3.49 -4.70
CA SER A 148 13.82 2.12 -5.19
C SER A 148 14.82 2.00 -6.34
N ASN A 149 15.71 1.03 -6.25
CA ASN A 149 16.70 0.63 -7.26
C ASN A 149 16.37 -0.75 -7.86
N SER A 150 15.13 -1.03 -8.15
CA SER A 150 14.77 -2.33 -8.70
C SER A 150 15.37 -2.54 -10.09
N LYS A 151 16.05 -3.68 -10.33
CA LYS A 151 16.52 -4.07 -11.67
C LYS A 151 15.39 -4.35 -12.67
N LYS A 152 14.16 -4.50 -12.18
CA LYS A 152 12.94 -4.69 -13.00
C LYS A 152 12.33 -3.35 -13.42
N PHE A 153 12.80 -2.24 -12.85
CA PHE A 153 12.43 -0.89 -13.20
C PHE A 153 13.51 -0.30 -14.14
N TYR A 154 13.12 0.27 -15.26
CA TYR A 154 14.03 1.03 -16.13
C TYR A 154 14.36 2.36 -15.46
N GLY A 155 15.22 2.35 -14.43
CA GLY A 155 15.63 3.54 -13.71
C GLY A 155 15.57 3.38 -12.18
N THR A 156 15.69 4.51 -11.50
CA THR A 156 15.54 4.63 -10.04
C THR A 156 14.24 5.38 -9.76
N PHE A 157 13.41 4.86 -8.87
CA PHE A 157 12.27 5.61 -8.35
C PHE A 157 12.73 6.48 -7.17
N ASP A 158 12.30 7.75 -7.19
CA ASP A 158 12.46 8.72 -6.11
C ASP A 158 11.13 9.41 -5.87
N ILE A 159 10.61 9.34 -4.64
CA ILE A 159 9.26 9.83 -4.34
C ILE A 159 9.11 11.33 -4.60
N GLN A 160 10.12 12.15 -4.29
CA GLN A 160 10.03 13.59 -4.49
C GLN A 160 10.02 13.96 -5.97
N ARG A 161 10.79 13.25 -6.79
CA ARG A 161 10.86 13.48 -8.23
C ARG A 161 9.65 12.92 -8.98
N ASP A 162 9.19 11.72 -8.59
CA ASP A 162 8.32 10.92 -9.44
C ASP A 162 6.83 10.94 -9.03
N HIS A 163 6.52 11.50 -7.82
CA HIS A 163 5.14 11.50 -7.31
C HIS A 163 4.15 12.24 -8.21
N LEU A 164 4.55 13.32 -8.86
CA LEU A 164 3.68 14.06 -9.78
C LEU A 164 3.14 13.12 -10.88
N SER A 165 4.05 12.41 -11.56
CA SER A 165 3.67 11.48 -12.63
C SER A 165 2.86 10.29 -12.10
N LEU A 166 3.23 9.76 -10.94
CA LEU A 166 2.52 8.66 -10.29
C LEU A 166 1.08 9.05 -9.95
N LEU A 167 0.90 10.17 -9.26
CA LEU A 167 -0.42 10.63 -8.82
C LEU A 167 -1.31 11.01 -10.01
N LYS A 168 -0.79 11.72 -11.03
CA LYS A 168 -1.58 12.02 -12.24
C LYS A 168 -2.09 10.75 -12.92
N ARG A 169 -1.25 9.72 -13.07
CA ARG A 169 -1.67 8.43 -13.65
C ARG A 169 -2.71 7.72 -12.78
N ALA A 170 -2.54 7.73 -11.47
CA ALA A 170 -3.50 7.14 -10.55
C ALA A 170 -4.83 7.89 -10.54
N MET A 171 -4.81 9.23 -10.61
CA MET A 171 -6.03 10.05 -10.72
C MET A 171 -6.79 9.81 -12.01
N ASN A 172 -6.11 9.48 -13.14
CA ASN A 172 -6.78 9.05 -14.37
C ASN A 172 -7.51 7.69 -14.23
N ARG A 173 -7.17 6.90 -13.21
CA ARG A 173 -7.82 5.62 -12.88
C ARG A 173 -8.85 5.77 -11.75
N LEU A 174 -8.98 6.97 -11.18
CA LEU A 174 -9.98 7.29 -10.16
C LEU A 174 -11.28 7.74 -10.80
N THR A 175 -12.40 7.20 -10.35
CA THR A 175 -13.74 7.71 -10.76
C THR A 175 -13.94 9.14 -10.27
N THR A 176 -14.84 9.89 -10.91
CA THR A 176 -15.10 11.30 -10.57
C THR A 176 -15.44 11.52 -9.10
N ASP A 177 -16.20 10.61 -8.48
CA ASP A 177 -16.57 10.66 -7.06
C ASP A 177 -15.64 9.80 -6.18
N GLY A 178 -14.53 9.32 -6.74
CA GLY A 178 -13.58 8.46 -6.06
C GLY A 178 -12.70 9.18 -5.05
N THR A 179 -12.02 8.41 -4.22
CA THR A 179 -11.04 8.90 -3.25
C THR A 179 -9.72 8.17 -3.43
N LEU A 180 -8.64 8.92 -3.52
CA LEU A 180 -7.28 8.41 -3.48
C LEU A 180 -6.63 8.79 -2.14
N TYR A 181 -6.10 7.79 -1.45
CA TYR A 181 -5.21 7.97 -0.31
C TYR A 181 -3.78 7.79 -0.75
N PHE A 182 -2.96 8.81 -0.53
CA PHE A 182 -1.53 8.79 -0.77
C PHE A 182 -0.77 8.91 0.54
N SER A 183 0.24 8.09 0.74
CA SER A 183 1.10 8.12 1.92
C SER A 183 2.56 8.00 1.52
N ASN A 184 3.46 8.56 2.32
CA ASN A 184 4.89 8.28 2.26
C ASN A 184 5.57 8.61 3.59
N ASN A 185 6.78 8.07 3.79
CA ASN A 185 7.58 8.28 5.00
C ASN A 185 8.80 9.22 4.79
N TYR A 186 8.87 9.91 3.65
CA TYR A 186 9.92 10.87 3.38
C TYR A 186 9.65 12.19 4.12
N ARG A 187 10.49 12.52 5.10
CA ARG A 187 10.28 13.70 5.97
C ARG A 187 10.37 15.04 5.25
N GLY A 188 11.13 15.11 4.17
CA GLY A 188 11.29 16.30 3.34
C GLY A 188 10.33 16.36 2.15
N PHE A 189 9.29 15.53 2.13
CA PHE A 189 8.36 15.48 1.02
C PHE A 189 7.54 16.78 0.92
N GLU A 190 7.48 17.31 -0.29
CA GLU A 190 6.64 18.45 -0.67
C GLU A 190 5.74 18.02 -1.83
N MET A 191 4.43 18.23 -1.66
CA MET A 191 3.46 17.94 -2.71
C MET A 191 3.65 18.93 -3.87
N ASP A 192 3.68 18.41 -5.08
CA ASP A 192 3.86 19.22 -6.29
C ASP A 192 2.69 20.21 -6.49
N GLU A 193 3.02 21.44 -6.87
CA GLU A 193 2.03 22.52 -7.07
C GLU A 193 0.99 22.19 -8.13
N GLU A 194 1.35 21.38 -9.15
CA GLU A 194 0.38 20.94 -10.16
C GLU A 194 -0.68 20.01 -9.56
N ILE A 195 -0.32 19.15 -8.61
CA ILE A 195 -1.30 18.31 -7.92
C ILE A 195 -2.26 19.18 -7.11
N LEU A 196 -1.72 20.19 -6.40
CA LEU A 196 -2.53 21.12 -5.60
C LEU A 196 -3.42 22.02 -6.48
N ALA A 197 -3.01 22.30 -7.72
CA ALA A 197 -3.78 23.14 -8.65
C ALA A 197 -4.91 22.39 -9.36
N PHE A 198 -4.75 21.09 -9.62
CA PHE A 198 -5.71 20.31 -10.41
C PHE A 198 -6.64 19.42 -9.60
N PHE A 199 -6.35 19.16 -8.33
CA PHE A 199 -7.12 18.24 -7.49
C PHE A 199 -7.41 18.85 -6.12
N ASP A 200 -8.47 18.39 -5.49
CA ASP A 200 -8.75 18.70 -4.09
C ASP A 200 -7.85 17.82 -3.22
N VAL A 201 -6.91 18.44 -2.51
CA VAL A 201 -5.88 17.75 -1.70
C VAL A 201 -6.01 18.16 -0.25
N GLU A 202 -6.24 17.19 0.62
CA GLU A 202 -6.33 17.37 2.06
C GLU A 202 -5.24 16.54 2.76
N GLU A 203 -4.37 17.19 3.54
CA GLU A 203 -3.42 16.45 4.38
C GLU A 203 -4.13 15.92 5.63
N ILE A 204 -4.18 14.59 5.74
CA ILE A 204 -4.87 13.85 6.82
C ILE A 204 -3.90 13.18 7.79
N THR A 205 -2.63 13.56 7.81
CA THR A 205 -1.57 12.93 8.63
C THR A 205 -1.99 12.79 10.09
N SER A 206 -2.53 13.86 10.70
CA SER A 206 -2.94 13.85 12.12
C SER A 206 -4.04 12.84 12.45
N GLU A 207 -4.89 12.49 11.47
CA GLU A 207 -5.98 11.54 11.61
C GLU A 207 -5.52 10.10 11.44
N THR A 208 -4.36 9.91 10.78
CA THR A 208 -3.82 8.59 10.43
C THR A 208 -2.74 8.11 11.39
N ILE A 209 -2.19 8.98 12.23
CA ILE A 209 -1.24 8.62 13.28
C ILE A 209 -1.97 8.01 14.48
N GLY A 210 -1.80 6.72 14.66
CA GLY A 210 -2.38 5.99 15.80
C GLY A 210 -1.73 6.37 17.14
N PRO A 211 -2.40 6.07 18.27
CA PRO A 211 -1.91 6.40 19.61
C PRO A 211 -0.54 5.79 19.92
N ASP A 212 -0.21 4.66 19.29
CA ASP A 212 1.07 3.98 19.45
C ASP A 212 2.25 4.83 18.92
N PHE A 213 1.98 5.75 18.01
CA PHE A 213 2.95 6.60 17.32
C PHE A 213 2.93 8.06 17.76
N LYS A 214 2.22 8.41 18.84
CA LYS A 214 2.15 9.80 19.36
C LYS A 214 3.50 10.45 19.57
N ARG A 215 4.55 9.66 19.88
CA ARG A 215 5.92 10.14 20.07
C ARG A 215 6.68 10.39 18.76
N ASN A 216 6.15 9.88 17.63
CA ASN A 216 6.76 10.02 16.31
C ASN A 216 5.68 10.40 15.28
N GLN A 217 5.17 11.61 15.37
CA GLN A 217 4.15 12.14 14.45
C GLN A 217 4.66 12.33 13.00
N LYS A 218 5.96 12.10 12.77
CA LYS A 218 6.59 12.16 11.43
C LYS A 218 6.94 10.77 10.90
N ILE A 219 6.26 9.72 11.37
CA ILE A 219 6.52 8.36 10.92
C ILE A 219 6.08 8.16 9.47
N HIS A 220 4.96 8.77 9.09
CA HIS A 220 4.50 8.94 7.71
C HIS A 220 3.76 10.27 7.58
N ARG A 221 3.50 10.67 6.34
CA ARG A 221 2.51 11.70 5.99
C ARG A 221 1.46 11.09 5.08
N ALA A 222 0.23 11.57 5.15
CA ALA A 222 -0.88 11.04 4.39
C ALA A 222 -1.79 12.15 3.85
N TRP A 223 -2.27 11.96 2.63
CA TRP A 223 -3.19 12.88 1.95
C TRP A 223 -4.38 12.12 1.41
N LYS A 224 -5.52 12.78 1.43
CA LYS A 224 -6.71 12.43 0.69
C LYS A 224 -6.78 13.31 -0.55
N ILE A 225 -6.92 12.71 -1.72
CA ILE A 225 -6.95 13.41 -3.00
C ILE A 225 -8.24 13.01 -3.73
N THR A 226 -8.96 13.99 -4.26
CA THR A 226 -10.20 13.79 -5.03
C THR A 226 -10.21 14.69 -6.26
N HIS A 227 -11.05 14.35 -7.24
CA HIS A 227 -11.35 15.29 -8.32
C HIS A 227 -12.08 16.51 -7.77
N PRO A 228 -11.82 17.74 -8.35
CA PRO A 228 -12.54 18.94 -7.93
C PRO A 228 -14.05 18.75 -8.11
N LYS A 229 -14.82 19.18 -7.14
CA LYS A 229 -16.29 19.22 -7.29
C LYS A 229 -16.63 20.41 -8.18
N ASN A 230 -17.29 20.15 -9.30
CA ASN A 230 -17.89 21.17 -10.15
C ASN A 230 -18.99 21.94 -9.42
#